data_44940fde5134c6a31a62706aa7f0431d
#
_entry.id   44940fde5134c6a31a62706aa7f0431d
#
_cell.length_a   1.000
_cell.length_b   1.000
_cell.length_c   1.000
_cell.angle_alpha   90.00
_cell.angle_beta   90.00
_cell.angle_gamma   90.00
#
_symmetry.space_group_name_H-M   'P 1'
#
loop_
_entity.id
_entity.type
_entity.pdbx_description
1 polymer ?
#
loop_
_entity_poly.entity_id
_entity_poly.type
_entity_poly.pdbx_seq_one_letter_code
_entity_poly.pdbx_strand_id
1 'polypeptide(L)'
;MRWRDRVIGIVLGLILGAGIVTGFVFIYSEETVDAPSISAEGGGEARGGGGSSGSPPPVATVRVIDGAPPASGPAELHYRRDEVVRLRVVSDAAVGIELIGYGIERTIAAGKPGLIRFKASKPGSFPLVVAASRIDVARITVGAPPA
;
A
#
# COMPACT_ATOMS: atom_id res chain seq x y z
N MET A 1 7.64 45.56 8.35
CA MET A 1 7.97 44.27 7.68
C MET A 1 7.70 44.42 6.19
N ARG A 2 8.74 44.51 5.40
CA ARG A 2 8.62 44.85 3.97
C ARG A 2 8.14 43.64 3.18
N TRP A 3 7.19 43.85 2.30
CA TRP A 3 6.60 42.81 1.42
C TRP A 3 7.65 42.00 0.64
N ARG A 4 8.80 42.62 0.36
CA ARG A 4 9.95 41.98 -0.30
C ARG A 4 10.50 40.77 0.48
N ASP A 5 10.51 40.83 1.82
CA ASP A 5 11.05 39.77 2.66
C ASP A 5 10.14 38.52 2.68
N ARG A 6 8.83 38.72 2.50
CA ARG A 6 7.86 37.62 2.38
C ARG A 6 7.97 36.88 1.03
N VAL A 7 8.22 37.64 -0.04
CA VAL A 7 8.38 37.06 -1.38
C VAL A 7 9.67 36.26 -1.47
N ILE A 8 10.75 36.72 -0.88
CA ILE A 8 12.04 36.01 -0.85
C ILE A 8 11.92 34.70 -0.07
N GLY A 9 11.22 34.67 1.05
CA GLY A 9 10.99 33.46 1.83
C GLY A 9 10.18 32.38 1.08
N ILE A 10 9.15 32.80 0.32
CA ILE A 10 8.32 31.89 -0.48
C ILE A 10 9.12 31.30 -1.65
N VAL A 11 9.90 32.13 -2.34
CA VAL A 11 10.73 31.66 -3.48
C VAL A 11 11.82 30.71 -2.99
N LEU A 12 12.47 31.01 -1.87
CA LEU A 12 13.50 30.14 -1.31
C LEU A 12 12.93 28.80 -0.83
N GLY A 13 11.75 28.81 -0.23
CA GLY A 13 11.03 27.58 0.19
C GLY A 13 10.63 26.71 -0.97
N LEU A 14 10.23 27.31 -2.10
CA LEU A 14 9.81 26.60 -3.31
C LEU A 14 11.00 25.94 -4.01
N ILE A 15 12.15 26.60 -4.04
CA ILE A 15 13.38 26.03 -4.64
C ILE A 15 13.92 24.88 -3.80
N LEU A 16 13.92 24.98 -2.47
CA LEU A 16 14.32 23.90 -1.57
C LEU A 16 13.37 22.70 -1.63
N GLY A 17 12.06 22.96 -1.71
CA GLY A 17 11.05 21.92 -1.83
C GLY A 17 11.15 21.13 -3.14
N ALA A 18 11.38 21.80 -4.26
CA ALA A 18 11.54 21.18 -5.57
C ALA A 18 12.80 20.32 -5.65
N GLY A 19 13.88 20.74 -5.02
CA GLY A 19 15.15 20.00 -5.00
C GLY A 19 15.06 18.67 -4.26
N ILE A 20 14.32 18.60 -3.17
CA ILE A 20 14.13 17.37 -2.38
C ILE A 20 13.28 16.35 -3.15
N VAL A 21 12.22 16.81 -3.84
CA VAL A 21 11.35 15.92 -4.62
C VAL A 21 12.10 15.32 -5.82
N THR A 22 12.93 16.11 -6.50
CA THR A 22 13.70 15.63 -7.67
C THR A 22 14.79 14.65 -7.24
N GLY A 23 15.46 14.86 -6.12
CA GLY A 23 16.47 13.95 -5.58
C GLY A 23 15.89 12.61 -5.14
N PHE A 24 14.67 12.61 -4.60
CA PHE A 24 14.03 11.38 -4.13
C PHE A 24 13.58 10.46 -5.26
N VAL A 25 13.15 11.03 -6.38
CA VAL A 25 12.75 10.26 -7.57
C VAL A 25 13.96 9.57 -8.22
N PHE A 26 15.15 10.17 -8.16
CA PHE A 26 16.33 9.62 -8.82
C PHE A 26 16.98 8.44 -8.09
N ILE A 27 16.80 8.35 -6.76
CA ILE A 27 17.39 7.28 -5.93
C ILE A 27 16.58 5.98 -5.98
N TYR A 28 15.29 6.04 -6.33
CA TYR A 28 14.39 4.87 -6.33
C TYR A 28 14.04 4.32 -7.72
N SER A 29 14.67 4.81 -8.79
CA SER A 29 14.36 4.39 -10.16
C SER A 29 15.31 3.36 -10.77
N GLU A 30 16.29 2.87 -10.01
CA GLU A 30 17.20 1.85 -10.53
C GLU A 30 17.08 0.55 -9.74
N GLU A 31 16.00 -0.17 -9.98
CA GLU A 31 16.01 -1.63 -9.87
C GLU A 31 15.07 -2.23 -10.92
N THR A 32 15.50 -2.14 -12.16
CA THR A 32 15.03 -3.06 -13.19
C THR A 32 15.66 -4.41 -12.90
N VAL A 33 14.92 -5.26 -12.22
CA VAL A 33 15.26 -6.67 -12.13
C VAL A 33 15.07 -7.26 -13.50
N ASP A 34 16.18 -7.46 -14.18
CA ASP A 34 16.28 -8.25 -15.40
C ASP A 34 15.85 -9.69 -15.05
N ALA A 35 14.68 -10.09 -15.51
CA ALA A 35 14.20 -11.44 -15.31
C ALA A 35 14.93 -12.35 -16.31
N PRO A 36 15.63 -13.38 -15.86
CA PRO A 36 16.24 -14.32 -16.77
C PRO A 36 15.13 -15.10 -17.51
N SER A 37 15.11 -14.94 -18.81
CA SER A 37 14.29 -15.77 -19.71
C SER A 37 14.81 -17.20 -19.66
N ILE A 38 14.10 -18.08 -18.99
CA ILE A 38 14.38 -19.50 -19.06
C ILE A 38 13.58 -20.05 -20.23
N SER A 39 14.24 -20.21 -21.36
CA SER A 39 13.77 -21.09 -22.42
C SER A 39 14.03 -22.52 -21.95
N ALA A 40 12.99 -23.21 -21.56
CA ALA A 40 13.04 -24.65 -21.33
C ALA A 40 12.27 -25.35 -22.44
N GLU A 41 13.02 -25.80 -23.41
CA GLU A 41 12.63 -26.90 -24.29
C GLU A 41 12.94 -28.19 -23.57
N GLY A 42 12.02 -29.14 -23.57
CA GLY A 42 12.30 -30.51 -23.20
C GLY A 42 11.25 -31.17 -22.33
N GLY A 43 10.49 -32.07 -22.95
CA GLY A 43 9.45 -32.87 -22.37
C GLY A 43 9.89 -33.80 -21.23
N GLY A 44 8.93 -34.21 -20.45
CA GLY A 44 9.08 -35.24 -19.43
C GLY A 44 7.84 -35.32 -18.57
N GLU A 45 6.98 -36.28 -18.88
CA GLU A 45 5.90 -36.72 -18.00
C GLU A 45 6.47 -37.22 -16.67
N ALA A 46 5.96 -36.73 -15.58
CA ALA A 46 6.04 -37.41 -14.30
C ALA A 46 4.81 -37.09 -13.45
N ARG A 47 4.03 -38.10 -13.23
CA ARG A 47 2.95 -38.22 -12.26
C ARG A 47 3.46 -38.01 -10.83
N GLY A 48 2.64 -37.38 -10.03
CA GLY A 48 2.50 -37.74 -8.63
C GLY A 48 3.09 -36.76 -7.65
N GLY A 49 2.27 -36.27 -6.80
CA GLY A 49 2.66 -35.62 -5.55
C GLY A 49 1.88 -34.33 -5.32
N GLY A 50 0.84 -34.39 -4.51
CA GLY A 50 0.13 -33.25 -4.00
C GLY A 50 1.08 -32.29 -3.31
N GLY A 51 1.62 -31.36 -4.04
CA GLY A 51 2.29 -30.17 -3.54
C GLY A 51 1.23 -29.09 -3.49
N SER A 52 0.87 -28.70 -2.32
CA SER A 52 0.15 -27.46 -2.04
C SER A 52 0.87 -26.33 -2.77
N SER A 53 0.44 -26.05 -3.99
CA SER A 53 0.87 -24.86 -4.73
C SER A 53 0.42 -23.68 -3.91
N GLY A 54 1.29 -23.15 -3.08
CA GLY A 54 1.07 -21.92 -2.36
C GLY A 54 0.97 -20.80 -3.38
N SER A 55 -0.21 -20.64 -3.98
CA SER A 55 -0.51 -19.41 -4.69
C SER A 55 -0.17 -18.25 -3.77
N PRO A 56 0.59 -17.25 -4.23
CA PRO A 56 0.87 -16.10 -3.40
C PRO A 56 -0.47 -15.54 -2.89
N PRO A 57 -0.56 -15.20 -1.61
CA PRO A 57 -1.82 -14.74 -1.05
C PRO A 57 -2.37 -13.60 -1.89
N PRO A 58 -3.68 -13.59 -2.17
CA PRO A 58 -4.28 -12.60 -3.03
C PRO A 58 -4.02 -11.19 -2.49
N VAL A 59 -3.60 -10.30 -3.35
CA VAL A 59 -3.41 -8.90 -2.99
C VAL A 59 -4.77 -8.22 -3.08
N ALA A 60 -5.33 -7.85 -1.92
CA ALA A 60 -6.56 -7.09 -1.88
C ALA A 60 -6.29 -5.63 -2.29
N THR A 61 -7.15 -5.07 -3.14
CA THR A 61 -7.03 -3.68 -3.59
C THR A 61 -8.09 -2.82 -2.91
N VAL A 62 -7.64 -1.78 -2.24
CA VAL A 62 -8.48 -0.75 -1.62
C VAL A 62 -8.36 0.52 -2.44
N ARG A 63 -9.49 1.09 -2.83
CA ARG A 63 -9.55 2.37 -3.55
C ARG A 63 -9.97 3.48 -2.61
N VAL A 64 -9.28 4.61 -2.72
CA VAL A 64 -9.60 5.86 -2.03
C VAL A 64 -9.85 6.90 -3.08
N ILE A 65 -11.00 7.55 -3.03
CA ILE A 65 -11.43 8.56 -3.98
C ILE A 65 -11.70 9.83 -3.20
N ASP A 66 -10.96 10.89 -3.51
CA ASP A 66 -11.08 12.19 -2.84
C ASP A 66 -10.97 12.07 -1.30
N GLY A 67 -10.07 11.22 -0.82
CA GLY A 67 -9.86 10.99 0.62
C GLY A 67 -10.99 10.23 1.33
N ALA A 68 -11.86 9.55 0.58
CA ALA A 68 -13.00 8.79 1.08
C ALA A 68 -13.07 7.40 0.43
N PRO A 69 -13.85 6.45 0.98
CA PRO A 69 -14.13 5.20 0.29
C PRO A 69 -14.96 5.44 -0.97
N PRO A 70 -14.94 4.52 -1.96
CA PRO A 70 -15.80 4.61 -3.13
C PRO A 70 -17.28 4.57 -2.73
N ALA A 71 -18.19 4.92 -3.66
CA ALA A 71 -19.62 4.94 -3.43
C ALA A 71 -20.21 3.59 -2.93
N SER A 72 -19.51 2.49 -3.17
CA SER A 72 -19.84 1.16 -2.64
C SER A 72 -19.59 1.00 -1.14
N GLY A 73 -18.95 1.98 -0.50
CA GLY A 73 -18.58 1.95 0.91
C GLY A 73 -17.16 1.44 1.17
N PRO A 74 -16.76 1.36 2.44
CA PRO A 74 -15.48 0.80 2.84
C PRO A 74 -15.34 -0.65 2.41
N ALA A 75 -14.15 -1.05 1.96
CA ALA A 75 -13.88 -2.43 1.61
C ALA A 75 -13.85 -3.32 2.86
N GLU A 76 -14.56 -4.44 2.84
CA GLU A 76 -14.50 -5.44 3.91
C GLU A 76 -13.55 -6.57 3.50
N LEU A 77 -12.54 -6.81 4.33
CA LEU A 77 -11.49 -7.79 4.08
C LEU A 77 -11.41 -8.76 5.26
N HIS A 78 -11.42 -10.05 4.96
CA HIS A 78 -11.35 -11.11 5.97
C HIS A 78 -10.07 -11.91 5.81
N TYR A 79 -9.33 -12.05 6.90
CA TYR A 79 -8.09 -12.83 6.95
C TYR A 79 -8.10 -13.79 8.12
N ARG A 80 -7.27 -14.80 8.04
CA ARG A 80 -7.04 -15.72 9.13
C ARG A 80 -5.94 -15.18 10.04
N ARG A 81 -5.97 -15.62 11.30
CA ARG A 81 -4.89 -15.31 12.21
C ARG A 81 -3.57 -15.85 11.67
N ASP A 82 -2.50 -15.08 11.87
CA ASP A 82 -1.14 -15.36 11.42
C ASP A 82 -0.92 -15.34 9.89
N GLU A 83 -1.95 -15.00 9.13
CA GLU A 83 -1.85 -14.81 7.68
C GLU A 83 -1.06 -13.54 7.35
N VAL A 84 -0.26 -13.60 6.29
CA VAL A 84 0.44 -12.42 5.76
C VAL A 84 -0.51 -11.66 4.83
N VAL A 85 -0.94 -10.51 5.30
CA VAL A 85 -1.83 -9.61 4.57
C VAL A 85 -1.01 -8.75 3.62
N ARG A 86 -1.47 -8.65 2.38
CA ARG A 86 -0.93 -7.74 1.36
C ARG A 86 -2.07 -6.90 0.83
N LEU A 87 -1.98 -5.59 1.07
CA LEU A 87 -2.95 -4.63 0.61
C LEU A 87 -2.31 -3.72 -0.42
N ARG A 88 -3.00 -3.52 -1.53
CA ARG A 88 -2.70 -2.48 -2.49
C ARG A 88 -3.70 -1.35 -2.30
N VAL A 89 -3.22 -0.18 -1.96
CA VAL A 89 -4.06 1.00 -1.83
C VAL A 89 -3.79 1.92 -3.01
N VAL A 90 -4.85 2.32 -3.69
CA VAL A 90 -4.79 3.26 -4.83
C VAL A 90 -5.62 4.47 -4.47
N SER A 91 -5.05 5.66 -4.59
CA SER A 91 -5.73 6.92 -4.35
C SER A 91 -5.57 7.87 -5.54
N ASP A 92 -6.61 8.63 -5.84
CA ASP A 92 -6.58 9.71 -6.85
C ASP A 92 -5.84 10.95 -6.36
N ALA A 93 -5.74 11.13 -5.05
CA ALA A 93 -4.99 12.20 -4.41
C ALA A 93 -3.94 11.65 -3.44
N ALA A 94 -2.93 12.44 -3.11
CA ALA A 94 -1.97 12.07 -2.07
C ALA A 94 -2.66 12.03 -0.71
N VAL A 95 -2.59 10.88 -0.02
CA VAL A 95 -3.29 10.65 1.25
C VAL A 95 -2.45 9.83 2.20
N GLY A 96 -2.46 10.19 3.47
CA GLY A 96 -1.97 9.36 4.56
C GLY A 96 -3.05 8.38 4.98
N ILE A 97 -2.70 7.10 5.12
CA ILE A 97 -3.58 6.06 5.65
C ILE A 97 -2.98 5.43 6.89
N GLU A 98 -3.84 5.05 7.83
CA GLU A 98 -3.45 4.43 9.08
C GLU A 98 -4.28 3.17 9.32
N LEU A 99 -3.61 2.06 9.61
CA LEU A 99 -4.25 0.82 10.07
C LEU A 99 -4.29 0.84 11.59
N ILE A 100 -5.45 1.17 12.14
CA ILE A 100 -5.65 1.26 13.58
C ILE A 100 -5.57 -0.14 14.20
N GLY A 101 -4.87 -0.24 15.32
CA GLY A 101 -4.63 -1.50 16.03
C GLY A 101 -3.32 -2.19 15.67
N TYR A 102 -2.78 -1.96 14.48
CA TYR A 102 -1.44 -2.40 14.09
C TYR A 102 -0.41 -1.28 14.11
N GLY A 103 -0.83 -0.01 14.20
CA GLY A 103 0.06 1.14 14.22
C GLY A 103 0.85 1.31 12.92
N ILE A 104 0.25 0.93 11.80
CA ILE A 104 0.87 1.04 10.49
C ILE A 104 0.34 2.29 9.81
N GLU A 105 1.23 3.21 9.50
CA GLU A 105 0.93 4.43 8.76
C GLU A 105 1.70 4.43 7.44
N ARG A 106 1.02 4.83 6.36
CA ARG A 106 1.59 4.92 5.02
C ARG A 106 1.04 6.13 4.27
N THR A 107 1.92 6.82 3.57
CA THR A 107 1.52 7.85 2.61
C THR A 107 1.40 7.23 1.22
N ILE A 108 0.25 7.43 0.60
CA ILE A 108 -0.06 6.97 -0.76
C ILE A 108 0.02 8.18 -1.68
N ALA A 109 0.86 8.10 -2.70
CA ALA A 109 0.95 9.16 -3.70
C ALA A 109 -0.22 9.10 -4.68
N ALA A 110 -0.66 10.26 -5.17
CA ALA A 110 -1.73 10.36 -6.15
C ALA A 110 -1.45 9.50 -7.40
N GLY A 111 -2.40 8.67 -7.77
CA GLY A 111 -2.33 7.82 -8.96
C GLY A 111 -1.30 6.67 -8.90
N LYS A 112 -0.63 6.48 -7.78
CA LYS A 112 0.35 5.40 -7.59
C LYS A 112 -0.15 4.41 -6.55
N PRO A 113 0.00 3.09 -6.79
CA PRO A 113 -0.36 2.09 -5.80
C PRO A 113 0.64 2.11 -4.63
N GLY A 114 0.11 2.14 -3.41
CA GLY A 114 0.87 1.89 -2.19
C GLY A 114 0.66 0.45 -1.73
N LEU A 115 1.73 -0.23 -1.33
CA LEU A 115 1.67 -1.58 -0.79
C LEU A 115 1.84 -1.55 0.73
N ILE A 116 0.91 -2.19 1.42
CA ILE A 116 0.99 -2.45 2.85
C ILE A 116 1.11 -3.96 3.04
N ARG A 117 2.10 -4.36 3.80
CA ARG A 117 2.31 -5.76 4.16
C ARG A 117 2.45 -5.87 5.67
N PHE A 118 1.66 -6.76 6.27
CA PHE A 118 1.75 -7.05 7.70
C PHE A 118 1.28 -8.47 7.99
N LYS A 119 1.58 -8.96 9.19
CA LYS A 119 1.08 -10.24 9.69
C LYS A 119 -0.16 -10.00 10.55
N ALA A 120 -1.24 -10.69 10.25
CA ALA A 120 -2.51 -10.62 10.98
C ALA A 120 -2.42 -11.37 12.32
N SER A 121 -1.58 -10.88 13.24
CA SER A 121 -1.29 -11.56 14.51
C SER A 121 -2.36 -11.38 15.58
N LYS A 122 -3.21 -10.36 15.44
CA LYS A 122 -4.25 -10.04 16.42
C LYS A 122 -5.62 -10.36 15.85
N PRO A 123 -6.46 -11.16 16.56
CA PRO A 123 -7.86 -11.35 16.15
C PRO A 123 -8.67 -10.08 16.43
N GLY A 124 -9.68 -9.81 15.61
CA GLY A 124 -10.56 -8.67 15.75
C GLY A 124 -10.79 -7.91 14.47
N SER A 125 -11.42 -6.76 14.57
CA SER A 125 -11.70 -5.87 13.44
C SER A 125 -10.86 -4.61 13.54
N PHE A 126 -10.16 -4.29 12.47
CA PHE A 126 -9.21 -3.19 12.41
C PHE A 126 -9.57 -2.28 11.24
N PRO A 127 -9.98 -1.03 11.50
CA PRO A 127 -10.27 -0.09 10.44
C PRO A 127 -8.99 0.46 9.82
N LEU A 128 -8.99 0.55 8.49
CA LEU A 128 -8.02 1.30 7.72
C LEU A 128 -8.63 2.67 7.44
N VAL A 129 -8.03 3.72 7.96
CA VAL A 129 -8.59 5.08 7.91
C VAL A 129 -7.68 6.02 7.14
N VAL A 130 -8.25 7.08 6.59
CA VAL A 130 -7.49 8.24 6.13
C VAL A 130 -7.04 9.02 7.36
N ALA A 131 -5.74 9.21 7.52
CA ALA A 131 -5.15 9.80 8.74
C ALA A 131 -5.67 11.22 9.03
N ALA A 132 -5.88 12.03 7.97
CA ALA A 132 -6.32 13.41 8.11
C ALA A 132 -7.79 13.56 8.50
N SER A 133 -8.68 12.75 7.89
CA SER A 133 -10.13 12.87 8.06
C SER A 133 -10.74 11.82 9.00
N ARG A 134 -9.95 10.80 9.37
CA ARG A 134 -10.40 9.64 10.17
C ARG A 134 -11.56 8.87 9.55
N ILE A 135 -11.69 8.93 8.23
CA ILE A 135 -12.71 8.21 7.48
C ILE A 135 -12.24 6.78 7.20
N ASP A 136 -13.10 5.80 7.49
CA ASP A 136 -12.85 4.39 7.20
C ASP A 136 -12.88 4.15 5.68
N VAL A 137 -11.79 3.64 5.12
CA VAL A 137 -11.71 3.26 3.70
C VAL A 137 -11.71 1.75 3.50
N ALA A 138 -11.35 1.01 4.53
CA ALA A 138 -11.47 -0.44 4.58
C ALA A 138 -11.59 -0.92 6.03
N ARG A 139 -12.14 -2.11 6.20
CA ARG A 139 -12.21 -2.81 7.47
C ARG A 139 -11.59 -4.19 7.32
N ILE A 140 -10.59 -4.46 8.13
CA ILE A 140 -9.88 -5.73 8.11
C ILE A 140 -10.34 -6.54 9.31
N THR A 141 -10.98 -7.66 9.06
CA THR A 141 -11.42 -8.61 10.10
C THR A 141 -10.48 -9.81 10.11
N VAL A 142 -9.84 -10.05 11.24
CA VAL A 142 -8.98 -11.20 11.46
C VAL A 142 -9.73 -12.21 12.30
N GLY A 143 -10.05 -13.36 11.71
CA GLY A 143 -10.72 -14.46 12.38
C GLY A 143 -9.81 -15.14 13.41
N ALA A 144 -10.43 -15.75 14.42
CA ALA A 144 -9.74 -16.68 15.29
C ALA A 144 -9.24 -17.89 14.46
N PRO A 145 -8.13 -18.53 14.84
CA PRO A 145 -7.73 -19.77 14.19
C PRO A 145 -8.86 -20.79 14.33
N PRO A 146 -9.09 -21.64 13.33
CA PRO A 146 -10.05 -22.73 13.47
C PRO A 146 -9.64 -23.58 14.66
N ALA A 147 -10.60 -23.82 15.49
CA ALA A 147 -10.43 -24.68 16.66
C ALA A 147 -10.11 -26.12 16.23
#